data_fc726c55747ea010b17850cc9982c958
#
_entry.id   fc726c55747ea010b17850cc9982c958
#
_cell.length_a   1.000
_cell.length_b   1.000
_cell.length_c   1.000
_cell.angle_alpha   90.00
_cell.angle_beta   90.00
_cell.angle_gamma   90.00
#
_symmetry.space_group_name_H-M   'P 1'
#
loop_
_entity.id
_entity.type
_entity.pdbx_description
1 polymer ?
#
loop_
_entity_poly.entity_id
_entity_poly.type
_entity_poly.pdbx_seq_one_letter_code
_entity_poly.pdbx_strand_id
1 'polypeptide(L)'
;MAAYKAAVDEGADGFECDVRITKDNQLVLWHDADMQRVAGNSARIADSTLKEIKSHYHQTITLDELLILARDNKKELAIETKHPVPSGSAVEKGVMELLSQEKPVADIHVMSFSWLALENIRKIDPEQKTVALLHDTFSFAMRRFTSAQAIGPGITTFRKKPHLNQDPRNLFIWTVDDADDMRFCADNGVDVLITNTPSYARSVLGYN
;
A
#
# COMPACT_ATOMS: atom_id res chain seq x y z
N MET A 1 -12.83 7.02 2.16
CA MET A 1 -12.70 8.00 3.26
C MET A 1 -13.27 7.49 4.59
N ALA A 2 -14.50 6.95 4.65
CA ALA A 2 -15.07 6.48 5.93
C ALA A 2 -14.21 5.43 6.65
N ALA A 3 -13.69 4.42 5.93
CA ALA A 3 -12.84 3.38 6.50
C ALA A 3 -11.55 3.94 7.11
N TYR A 4 -10.90 4.90 6.46
CA TYR A 4 -9.68 5.52 6.99
C TYR A 4 -9.93 6.38 8.24
N LYS A 5 -11.09 7.08 8.29
CA LYS A 5 -11.49 7.79 9.51
C LYS A 5 -11.78 6.82 10.65
N ALA A 6 -12.47 5.70 10.37
CA ALA A 6 -12.67 4.65 11.37
C ALA A 6 -11.33 4.08 11.86
N ALA A 7 -10.36 3.85 10.97
CA ALA A 7 -9.03 3.39 11.36
C ALA A 7 -8.28 4.39 12.28
N VAL A 8 -8.49 5.71 12.10
CA VAL A 8 -7.99 6.72 13.06
C VAL A 8 -8.60 6.51 14.43
N ASP A 9 -9.94 6.38 14.49
CA ASP A 9 -10.68 6.21 15.75
C ASP A 9 -10.34 4.88 16.43
N GLU A 10 -10.01 3.85 15.64
CA GLU A 10 -9.57 2.53 16.09
C GLU A 10 -8.09 2.47 16.50
N GLY A 11 -7.36 3.57 16.38
CA GLY A 11 -5.97 3.69 16.84
C GLY A 11 -4.93 3.07 15.89
N ALA A 12 -5.24 2.89 14.61
CA ALA A 12 -4.23 2.47 13.64
C ALA A 12 -3.04 3.45 13.60
N ASP A 13 -1.82 2.93 13.46
CA ASP A 13 -0.61 3.74 13.41
C ASP A 13 -0.45 4.39 12.03
N GLY A 14 -0.97 3.74 10.99
CA GLY A 14 -0.93 4.20 9.60
C GLY A 14 -2.05 3.62 8.75
N PHE A 15 -2.02 3.95 7.46
CA PHE A 15 -2.94 3.45 6.45
C PHE A 15 -2.17 2.74 5.35
N GLU A 16 -2.81 1.73 4.78
CA GLU A 16 -2.41 1.15 3.51
C GLU A 16 -3.43 1.56 2.44
N CYS A 17 -2.96 1.78 1.21
CA CYS A 17 -3.82 2.10 0.08
C CYS A 17 -3.25 1.64 -1.25
N ASP A 18 -4.15 1.26 -2.16
CA ASP A 18 -3.86 0.90 -3.55
C ASP A 18 -4.07 2.09 -4.47
N VAL A 19 -3.05 2.47 -5.24
CA VAL A 19 -3.11 3.63 -6.12
C VAL A 19 -3.09 3.24 -7.58
N ARG A 20 -4.03 3.80 -8.34
CA ARG A 20 -4.06 3.76 -9.81
C ARG A 20 -4.12 5.18 -10.37
N ILE A 21 -3.68 5.31 -11.62
CA ILE A 21 -3.76 6.57 -12.35
C ILE A 21 -4.92 6.52 -13.36
N THR A 22 -5.71 7.58 -13.39
CA THR A 22 -6.83 7.75 -14.32
C THR A 22 -6.37 8.28 -15.67
N LYS A 23 -7.28 8.30 -16.67
CA LYS A 23 -7.03 8.87 -18.00
C LYS A 23 -6.62 10.35 -17.97
N ASP A 24 -7.12 11.10 -17.00
CA ASP A 24 -6.82 12.52 -16.76
C ASP A 24 -5.73 12.73 -15.69
N ASN A 25 -4.87 11.71 -15.50
CA ASN A 25 -3.72 11.72 -14.59
C ASN A 25 -4.02 11.99 -13.11
N GLN A 26 -5.23 11.65 -12.64
CA GLN A 26 -5.54 11.71 -11.22
C GLN A 26 -5.15 10.41 -10.53
N LEU A 27 -4.59 10.49 -9.33
CA LEU A 27 -4.23 9.34 -8.50
C LEU A 27 -5.43 8.96 -7.63
N VAL A 28 -6.09 7.85 -7.96
CA VAL A 28 -7.27 7.36 -7.23
C VAL A 28 -6.94 6.14 -6.39
N LEU A 29 -7.61 6.02 -5.25
CA LEU A 29 -7.51 4.84 -4.41
C LEU A 29 -8.44 3.75 -4.96
N TRP A 30 -7.82 2.75 -5.62
CA TRP A 30 -8.56 1.69 -6.29
C TRP A 30 -7.70 0.43 -6.48
N HIS A 31 -8.19 -0.71 -5.96
CA HIS A 31 -7.45 -1.97 -6.04
C HIS A 31 -7.44 -2.57 -7.45
N ASP A 32 -8.62 -2.75 -8.05
CA ASP A 32 -8.76 -3.48 -9.31
C ASP A 32 -8.37 -2.63 -10.54
N ALA A 33 -8.11 -3.27 -11.69
CA ALA A 33 -7.82 -2.54 -12.92
C ALA A 33 -9.05 -1.87 -13.53
N ASP A 34 -10.24 -2.31 -13.15
CA ASP A 34 -11.55 -1.84 -13.63
C ASP A 34 -12.51 -1.59 -12.46
N MET A 35 -13.71 -1.11 -12.77
CA MET A 35 -14.73 -0.78 -11.79
C MET A 35 -15.74 -1.93 -11.56
N GLN A 36 -15.53 -3.13 -12.12
CA GLN A 36 -16.54 -4.19 -12.14
C GLN A 36 -16.96 -4.63 -10.74
N ARG A 37 -16.01 -4.93 -9.87
CA ARG A 37 -16.30 -5.47 -8.53
C ARG A 37 -16.99 -4.46 -7.62
N VAL A 38 -16.61 -3.19 -7.71
CA VAL A 38 -17.05 -2.15 -6.77
C VAL A 38 -18.26 -1.38 -7.29
N ALA A 39 -18.33 -1.12 -8.61
CA ALA A 39 -19.34 -0.26 -9.22
C ALA A 39 -20.19 -0.97 -10.30
N GLY A 40 -19.99 -2.28 -10.53
CA GLY A 40 -20.73 -3.03 -11.56
C GLY A 40 -20.44 -2.59 -13.00
N ASN A 41 -19.35 -1.87 -13.23
CA ASN A 41 -18.95 -1.31 -14.53
C ASN A 41 -17.59 -1.88 -14.96
N SER A 42 -17.50 -2.47 -16.15
CA SER A 42 -16.26 -3.06 -16.67
C SER A 42 -15.24 -2.07 -17.24
N ALA A 43 -15.53 -0.76 -17.22
CA ALA A 43 -14.59 0.25 -17.67
C ALA A 43 -13.33 0.27 -16.80
N ARG A 44 -12.17 0.41 -17.43
CA ARG A 44 -10.89 0.43 -16.75
C ARG A 44 -10.61 1.79 -16.14
N ILE A 45 -9.99 1.81 -14.97
CA ILE A 45 -9.57 3.04 -14.30
C ILE A 45 -8.65 3.88 -15.21
N ALA A 46 -7.68 3.26 -15.88
CA ALA A 46 -6.74 3.95 -16.76
C ALA A 46 -7.38 4.58 -18.02
N ASP A 47 -8.56 4.13 -18.41
CA ASP A 47 -9.30 4.62 -19.59
C ASP A 47 -10.42 5.60 -19.20
N SER A 48 -10.64 5.84 -17.91
CA SER A 48 -11.70 6.68 -17.36
C SER A 48 -11.12 7.92 -16.67
N THR A 49 -11.80 9.04 -16.78
CA THR A 49 -11.50 10.26 -16.00
C THR A 49 -11.98 10.12 -14.55
N LEU A 50 -11.41 10.88 -13.63
CA LEU A 50 -11.87 10.93 -12.23
C LEU A 50 -13.37 11.25 -12.14
N LYS A 51 -13.87 12.16 -12.98
CA LYS A 51 -15.29 12.52 -13.04
C LYS A 51 -16.16 11.34 -13.42
N GLU A 52 -15.77 10.57 -14.43
CA GLU A 52 -16.49 9.36 -14.85
C GLU A 52 -16.47 8.31 -13.74
N ILE A 53 -15.32 8.05 -13.10
CA ILE A 53 -15.22 7.10 -11.99
C ILE A 53 -16.15 7.54 -10.82
N LYS A 54 -16.11 8.80 -10.41
CA LYS A 54 -16.97 9.34 -9.34
C LYS A 54 -18.46 9.29 -9.71
N SER A 55 -18.83 9.31 -10.99
CA SER A 55 -20.23 9.13 -11.42
C SER A 55 -20.76 7.72 -11.23
N HIS A 56 -19.88 6.69 -11.31
CA HIS A 56 -20.20 5.29 -11.05
C HIS A 56 -20.06 4.92 -9.57
N TYR A 57 -19.09 5.52 -8.88
CA TYR A 57 -18.85 5.28 -7.47
C TYR A 57 -18.44 6.59 -6.77
N HIS A 58 -19.42 7.29 -6.23
CA HIS A 58 -19.25 8.62 -5.62
C HIS A 58 -18.31 8.64 -4.40
N GLN A 59 -18.07 7.48 -3.76
CA GLN A 59 -17.16 7.36 -2.63
C GLN A 59 -15.69 7.26 -3.03
N THR A 60 -15.38 7.28 -4.34
CA THR A 60 -13.97 7.30 -4.82
C THR A 60 -13.23 8.48 -4.22
N ILE A 61 -12.09 8.22 -3.63
CA ILE A 61 -11.17 9.23 -3.11
C ILE A 61 -9.85 9.20 -3.86
N THR A 62 -9.15 10.31 -3.81
CA THR A 62 -7.84 10.48 -4.43
C THR A 62 -6.73 10.35 -3.39
N LEU A 63 -5.49 10.18 -3.84
CA LEU A 63 -4.35 10.03 -2.92
C LEU A 63 -4.09 11.32 -2.13
N ASP A 64 -4.28 12.50 -2.71
CA ASP A 64 -4.15 13.78 -2.01
C ASP A 64 -5.17 13.92 -0.89
N GLU A 65 -6.43 13.47 -1.09
CA GLU A 65 -7.44 13.44 -0.02
C GLU A 65 -7.01 12.54 1.15
N LEU A 66 -6.34 11.40 0.89
CA LEU A 66 -5.82 10.53 1.94
C LEU A 66 -4.57 11.11 2.61
N LEU A 67 -3.66 11.73 1.85
CA LEU A 67 -2.46 12.40 2.39
C LEU A 67 -2.83 13.50 3.39
N ILE A 68 -3.86 14.29 3.08
CA ILE A 68 -4.38 15.32 4.00
C ILE A 68 -4.85 14.66 5.30
N LEU A 69 -5.66 13.58 5.22
CA LEU A 69 -6.14 12.88 6.41
C LEU A 69 -4.98 12.30 7.23
N ALA A 70 -3.99 11.68 6.57
CA ALA A 70 -2.83 11.10 7.22
C ALA A 70 -1.99 12.16 7.94
N ARG A 71 -1.71 13.28 7.27
CA ARG A 71 -0.99 14.42 7.83
C ARG A 71 -1.70 14.99 9.07
N ASP A 72 -3.00 15.26 8.96
CA ASP A 72 -3.79 15.89 10.03
C ASP A 72 -3.89 14.99 11.28
N ASN A 73 -3.77 13.68 11.11
CA ASN A 73 -3.80 12.68 12.17
C ASN A 73 -2.42 12.08 12.50
N LYS A 74 -1.32 12.55 11.87
CA LYS A 74 0.06 12.07 12.04
C LYS A 74 0.18 10.56 11.80
N LYS A 75 -0.48 10.06 10.75
CA LYS A 75 -0.50 8.63 10.39
C LYS A 75 0.52 8.35 9.31
N GLU A 76 1.19 7.20 9.42
CA GLU A 76 2.05 6.66 8.37
C GLU A 76 1.24 6.21 7.16
N LEU A 77 1.90 6.09 6.00
CA LEU A 77 1.26 5.59 4.79
C LEU A 77 2.11 4.50 4.14
N ALA A 78 1.44 3.44 3.70
CA ALA A 78 1.94 2.41 2.82
C ALA A 78 1.15 2.47 1.50
N ILE A 79 1.76 3.02 0.45
CA ILE A 79 1.11 3.33 -0.84
C ILE A 79 1.52 2.27 -1.86
N GLU A 80 0.60 1.37 -2.23
CA GLU A 80 0.86 0.41 -3.30
C GLU A 80 0.59 1.02 -4.68
N THR A 81 1.61 1.06 -5.55
CA THR A 81 1.43 1.37 -6.97
C THR A 81 1.04 0.12 -7.74
N LYS A 82 -0.18 0.12 -8.30
CA LYS A 82 -0.76 -1.05 -8.99
C LYS A 82 -0.28 -1.20 -10.42
N HIS A 83 0.17 -2.41 -10.75
CA HIS A 83 0.63 -2.82 -12.08
C HIS A 83 -0.06 -4.09 -12.57
N PRO A 84 -0.05 -4.39 -13.89
CA PRO A 84 0.45 -3.52 -14.99
C PRO A 84 -0.47 -2.35 -15.29
N VAL A 85 0.12 -1.25 -15.80
CA VAL A 85 -0.62 -0.08 -16.27
C VAL A 85 -0.18 0.28 -17.70
N PRO A 86 -1.09 0.74 -18.60
CA PRO A 86 -0.74 1.11 -19.97
C PRO A 86 0.24 2.29 -20.05
N SER A 87 0.21 3.17 -19.06
CA SER A 87 1.00 4.41 -18.97
C SER A 87 2.45 4.20 -18.51
N GLY A 88 2.93 2.96 -18.37
CA GLY A 88 4.29 2.67 -17.92
C GLY A 88 4.55 3.15 -16.49
N SER A 89 5.44 4.14 -16.30
CA SER A 89 5.83 4.67 -14.99
C SER A 89 5.04 5.92 -14.55
N ALA A 90 3.88 6.19 -15.15
CA ALA A 90 3.12 7.40 -14.83
C ALA A 90 2.58 7.41 -13.39
N VAL A 91 2.21 6.22 -12.86
CA VAL A 91 1.74 6.10 -11.47
C VAL A 91 2.84 6.52 -10.50
N GLU A 92 4.06 5.97 -10.66
CA GLU A 92 5.20 6.30 -9.80
C GLU A 92 5.54 7.78 -9.87
N LYS A 93 5.61 8.32 -11.09
CA LYS A 93 5.89 9.76 -11.29
C LYS A 93 4.85 10.64 -10.61
N GLY A 94 3.57 10.33 -10.79
CA GLY A 94 2.48 11.07 -10.15
C GLY A 94 2.53 10.98 -8.63
N VAL A 95 2.76 9.78 -8.07
CA VAL A 95 2.93 9.61 -6.61
C VAL A 95 4.12 10.42 -6.11
N MET A 96 5.28 10.32 -6.73
CA MET A 96 6.48 11.03 -6.29
C MET A 96 6.35 12.55 -6.44
N GLU A 97 5.68 13.04 -7.49
CA GLU A 97 5.37 14.45 -7.67
C GLU A 97 4.48 14.96 -6.54
N LEU A 98 3.40 14.24 -6.23
CA LEU A 98 2.50 14.60 -5.15
C LEU A 98 3.21 14.60 -3.79
N LEU A 99 4.02 13.58 -3.48
CA LEU A 99 4.78 13.51 -2.23
C LEU A 99 5.83 14.64 -2.10
N SER A 100 6.39 15.11 -3.20
CA SER A 100 7.34 16.23 -3.19
C SER A 100 6.67 17.58 -2.86
N GLN A 101 5.39 17.72 -3.17
CA GLN A 101 4.60 18.94 -2.91
C GLN A 101 4.01 18.94 -1.50
N GLU A 102 3.56 17.78 -1.03
CA GLU A 102 3.00 17.59 0.29
C GLU A 102 4.11 17.17 1.25
N LYS A 103 4.45 18.01 2.23
CA LYS A 103 5.44 17.63 3.26
C LYS A 103 4.80 16.67 4.26
N PRO A 104 5.05 15.36 4.17
CA PRO A 104 4.49 14.41 5.12
C PRO A 104 5.08 14.66 6.51
N VAL A 105 4.26 14.47 7.54
CA VAL A 105 4.68 14.59 8.96
C VAL A 105 4.98 13.23 9.58
N ALA A 106 4.77 12.15 8.83
CA ALA A 106 5.04 10.77 9.24
C ALA A 106 5.68 10.00 8.07
N ASP A 107 6.14 8.80 8.33
CA ASP A 107 6.79 7.96 7.33
C ASP A 107 5.82 7.53 6.21
N ILE A 108 6.30 7.66 4.97
CA ILE A 108 5.60 7.16 3.80
C ILE A 108 6.45 6.11 3.11
N HIS A 109 5.86 4.92 2.92
CA HIS A 109 6.45 3.81 2.21
C HIS A 109 5.72 3.62 0.88
N VAL A 110 6.43 3.61 -0.24
CA VAL A 110 5.83 3.26 -1.54
C VAL A 110 6.10 1.79 -1.84
N MET A 111 5.02 1.04 -2.06
CA MET A 111 5.07 -0.41 -2.23
C MET A 111 4.72 -0.81 -3.66
N SER A 112 5.29 -1.90 -4.14
CA SER A 112 4.87 -2.48 -5.42
C SER A 112 5.27 -3.95 -5.56
N PHE A 113 4.47 -4.71 -6.32
CA PHE A 113 4.85 -6.01 -6.87
C PHE A 113 5.74 -5.89 -8.11
N SER A 114 5.88 -4.69 -8.66
CA SER A 114 6.71 -4.43 -9.85
C SER A 114 8.09 -3.98 -9.44
N TRP A 115 9.11 -4.78 -9.75
CA TRP A 115 10.50 -4.38 -9.55
C TRP A 115 10.83 -3.07 -10.28
N LEU A 116 10.40 -2.95 -11.55
CA LEU A 116 10.65 -1.73 -12.34
C LEU A 116 10.01 -0.48 -11.72
N ALA A 117 8.84 -0.62 -11.08
CA ALA A 117 8.20 0.47 -10.36
C ALA A 117 9.09 0.96 -9.21
N LEU A 118 9.61 0.06 -8.38
CA LEU A 118 10.48 0.40 -7.26
C LEU A 118 11.79 1.05 -7.72
N GLU A 119 12.41 0.52 -8.77
CA GLU A 119 13.64 1.12 -9.33
C GLU A 119 13.38 2.49 -9.98
N ASN A 120 12.18 2.73 -10.54
CA ASN A 120 11.78 4.05 -11.04
C ASN A 120 11.59 5.05 -9.90
N ILE A 121 10.94 4.65 -8.80
CA ILE A 121 10.81 5.49 -7.60
C ILE A 121 12.19 5.89 -7.10
N ARG A 122 13.10 4.93 -6.93
CA ARG A 122 14.46 5.17 -6.45
C ARG A 122 15.28 6.09 -7.37
N LYS A 123 15.03 6.07 -8.68
CA LYS A 123 15.67 7.03 -9.62
C LYS A 123 15.15 8.45 -9.45
N ILE A 124 13.88 8.61 -9.06
CA ILE A 124 13.28 9.93 -8.83
C ILE A 124 13.73 10.49 -7.48
N ASP A 125 13.66 9.67 -6.43
CA ASP A 125 14.10 10.01 -5.08
C ASP A 125 14.80 8.79 -4.43
N PRO A 126 16.14 8.81 -4.31
CA PRO A 126 16.89 7.74 -3.65
C PRO A 126 16.57 7.53 -2.17
N GLU A 127 16.06 8.55 -1.49
CA GLU A 127 15.73 8.51 -0.05
C GLU A 127 14.30 8.03 0.23
N GLN A 128 13.43 7.94 -0.80
CA GLN A 128 12.08 7.45 -0.63
C GLN A 128 12.08 6.01 -0.13
N LYS A 129 11.44 5.78 1.01
CA LYS A 129 11.27 4.43 1.57
C LYS A 129 10.39 3.58 0.66
N THR A 130 10.88 2.39 0.32
CA THR A 130 10.18 1.47 -0.59
C THR A 130 10.05 0.06 -0.01
N VAL A 131 8.96 -0.62 -0.36
CA VAL A 131 8.66 -1.99 0.04
C VAL A 131 8.47 -2.86 -1.19
N ALA A 132 9.27 -3.92 -1.33
CA ALA A 132 9.09 -4.92 -2.37
C ALA A 132 8.02 -5.94 -1.94
N LEU A 133 6.83 -5.87 -2.52
CA LEU A 133 5.79 -6.85 -2.30
C LEU A 133 6.15 -8.17 -2.99
N LEU A 134 6.02 -9.27 -2.26
CA LEU A 134 6.50 -10.57 -2.71
C LEU A 134 5.33 -11.47 -3.15
N HIS A 135 5.35 -11.89 -4.41
CA HIS A 135 4.50 -12.99 -4.87
C HIS A 135 4.99 -14.34 -4.35
N ASP A 136 4.08 -15.27 -4.13
CA ASP A 136 4.41 -16.63 -3.65
C ASP A 136 5.41 -17.36 -4.54
N THR A 137 5.35 -17.13 -5.86
CA THR A 137 6.12 -17.87 -6.87
C THR A 137 7.43 -17.20 -7.30
N PHE A 138 7.50 -15.86 -7.31
CA PHE A 138 8.66 -15.10 -7.82
C PHE A 138 9.41 -14.30 -6.75
N SER A 139 9.21 -14.63 -5.49
CA SER A 139 9.76 -13.90 -4.35
C SER A 139 11.29 -13.85 -4.33
N PHE A 140 12.00 -14.88 -4.83
CA PHE A 140 13.46 -14.95 -4.76
C PHE A 140 14.13 -13.84 -5.56
N ALA A 141 13.77 -13.66 -6.83
CA ALA A 141 14.40 -12.65 -7.70
C ALA A 141 14.09 -11.23 -7.19
N MET A 142 12.82 -10.95 -6.85
CA MET A 142 12.42 -9.67 -6.27
C MET A 142 13.22 -9.39 -4.99
N ARG A 143 13.26 -10.34 -4.05
CA ARG A 143 14.00 -10.20 -2.79
C ARG A 143 15.50 -10.00 -3.00
N ARG A 144 16.12 -10.73 -3.96
CA ARG A 144 17.57 -10.75 -4.16
C ARG A 144 18.11 -9.52 -4.87
N PHE A 145 17.33 -8.94 -5.77
CA PHE A 145 17.81 -7.92 -6.70
C PHE A 145 17.15 -6.54 -6.54
N THR A 146 16.05 -6.44 -5.79
CA THR A 146 15.42 -5.14 -5.51
C THR A 146 16.31 -4.28 -4.63
N SER A 147 16.26 -2.97 -4.87
CA SER A 147 16.88 -1.96 -4.03
C SER A 147 15.99 -1.51 -2.86
N ALA A 148 14.79 -2.09 -2.71
CA ALA A 148 13.84 -1.71 -1.66
C ALA A 148 14.40 -1.93 -0.24
N GLN A 149 14.09 -1.03 0.67
CA GLN A 149 14.53 -1.06 2.06
C GLN A 149 13.68 -1.98 2.94
N ALA A 150 12.52 -2.41 2.44
CA ALA A 150 11.65 -3.36 3.12
C ALA A 150 11.13 -4.43 2.15
N ILE A 151 10.65 -5.55 2.69
CA ILE A 151 9.97 -6.61 1.95
C ILE A 151 8.58 -6.86 2.51
N GLY A 152 7.61 -7.16 1.63
CA GLY A 152 6.20 -7.37 2.00
C GLY A 152 5.65 -8.70 1.49
N PRO A 153 5.89 -9.84 2.16
CA PRO A 153 5.23 -11.09 1.84
C PRO A 153 3.81 -11.12 2.40
N GLY A 154 2.90 -11.82 1.71
CA GLY A 154 1.61 -12.18 2.27
C GLY A 154 1.74 -13.15 3.45
N ILE A 155 0.79 -13.12 4.41
CA ILE A 155 0.80 -13.94 5.62
C ILE A 155 0.94 -15.44 5.31
N THR A 156 0.25 -15.93 4.28
CA THR A 156 0.35 -17.35 3.86
C THR A 156 1.78 -17.72 3.45
N THR A 157 2.48 -16.82 2.74
CA THR A 157 3.88 -17.02 2.36
C THR A 157 4.79 -16.96 3.56
N PHE A 158 4.57 -16.00 4.46
CA PHE A 158 5.38 -15.84 5.66
C PHE A 158 5.27 -17.06 6.59
N ARG A 159 4.07 -17.61 6.78
CA ARG A 159 3.88 -18.86 7.53
C ARG A 159 4.65 -20.05 6.94
N LYS A 160 4.69 -20.15 5.62
CA LYS A 160 5.45 -21.22 4.93
C LYS A 160 6.95 -21.00 4.95
N LYS A 161 7.39 -19.74 5.08
CA LYS A 161 8.79 -19.31 5.00
C LYS A 161 9.14 -18.34 6.14
N PRO A 162 9.04 -18.76 7.41
CA PRO A 162 9.28 -17.86 8.54
C PRO A 162 10.71 -17.32 8.59
N HIS A 163 11.67 -18.00 7.95
CA HIS A 163 13.05 -17.53 7.82
C HIS A 163 13.19 -16.20 7.05
N LEU A 164 12.12 -15.68 6.45
CA LEU A 164 12.10 -14.32 5.89
C LEU A 164 12.34 -13.26 6.97
N ASN A 165 12.09 -13.56 8.25
CA ASN A 165 12.46 -12.69 9.37
C ASN A 165 13.98 -12.54 9.58
N GLN A 166 14.79 -13.35 8.91
CA GLN A 166 16.27 -13.21 8.89
C GLN A 166 16.77 -12.26 7.80
N ASP A 167 15.88 -11.75 6.95
CA ASP A 167 16.22 -10.67 6.02
C ASP A 167 16.55 -9.40 6.83
N PRO A 168 17.63 -8.68 6.56
CA PRO A 168 18.00 -7.51 7.33
C PRO A 168 17.08 -6.29 7.10
N ARG A 169 16.16 -6.39 6.16
CA ARG A 169 15.19 -5.34 5.83
C ARG A 169 13.93 -5.47 6.68
N ASN A 170 13.20 -4.38 6.83
CA ASN A 170 11.92 -4.37 7.51
C ASN A 170 10.89 -5.27 6.83
N LEU A 171 10.03 -5.89 7.65
CA LEU A 171 8.97 -6.80 7.22
C LEU A 171 7.60 -6.14 7.31
N PHE A 172 6.90 -6.10 6.16
CA PHE A 172 5.51 -5.66 6.04
C PHE A 172 4.64 -6.86 5.70
N ILE A 173 3.84 -7.36 6.64
CA ILE A 173 3.03 -8.57 6.40
C ILE A 173 1.57 -8.20 6.14
N TRP A 174 1.00 -8.74 5.07
CA TRP A 174 -0.36 -8.50 4.60
C TRP A 174 -1.05 -9.81 4.18
N THR A 175 -2.37 -9.95 4.22
CA THR A 175 -3.28 -9.22 5.09
C THR A 175 -3.48 -10.09 6.33
N VAL A 176 -3.33 -9.51 7.50
CA VAL A 176 -3.29 -10.24 8.77
C VAL A 176 -4.53 -9.88 9.59
N ASP A 177 -5.59 -10.68 9.44
CA ASP A 177 -6.89 -10.44 10.09
C ASP A 177 -7.22 -11.46 11.19
N ASP A 178 -6.47 -12.57 11.26
CA ASP A 178 -6.66 -13.63 12.24
C ASP A 178 -5.75 -13.47 13.46
N ALA A 179 -6.26 -13.76 14.66
CA ALA A 179 -5.53 -13.58 15.91
C ALA A 179 -4.25 -14.42 16.00
N ASP A 180 -4.26 -15.66 15.48
CA ASP A 180 -3.09 -16.53 15.52
C ASP A 180 -2.02 -16.04 14.52
N ASP A 181 -2.44 -15.46 13.39
CA ASP A 181 -1.55 -14.80 12.45
C ASP A 181 -0.94 -13.52 13.04
N MET A 182 -1.73 -12.71 13.77
CA MET A 182 -1.25 -11.52 14.47
C MET A 182 -0.17 -11.87 15.50
N ARG A 183 -0.44 -12.85 16.37
CA ARG A 183 0.54 -13.33 17.36
C ARG A 183 1.79 -13.91 16.68
N PHE A 184 1.59 -14.72 15.64
CA PHE A 184 2.71 -15.28 14.87
C PHE A 184 3.60 -14.18 14.27
N CYS A 185 3.04 -13.11 13.73
CA CYS A 185 3.80 -11.96 13.23
C CYS A 185 4.60 -11.30 14.35
N ALA A 186 3.97 -11.02 15.50
CA ALA A 186 4.63 -10.41 16.65
C ALA A 186 5.78 -11.28 17.18
N ASP A 187 5.57 -12.60 17.34
CA ASP A 187 6.57 -13.55 17.81
C ASP A 187 7.77 -13.69 16.85
N ASN A 188 7.57 -13.37 15.58
CA ASN A 188 8.61 -13.40 14.54
C ASN A 188 9.22 -12.03 14.21
N GLY A 189 8.94 -10.97 14.99
CA GLY A 189 9.56 -9.66 14.86
C GLY A 189 9.18 -8.91 13.60
N VAL A 190 7.91 -9.00 13.18
CA VAL A 190 7.37 -8.23 12.04
C VAL A 190 7.31 -6.75 12.42
N ASP A 191 7.80 -5.88 11.54
CA ASP A 191 7.85 -4.43 11.79
C ASP A 191 6.48 -3.76 11.54
N VAL A 192 5.79 -4.17 10.46
CA VAL A 192 4.49 -3.61 10.08
C VAL A 192 3.50 -4.72 9.76
N LEU A 193 2.35 -4.66 10.43
CA LEU A 193 1.23 -5.57 10.21
C LEU A 193 0.10 -4.82 9.52
N ILE A 194 -0.25 -5.24 8.30
CA ILE A 194 -1.34 -4.67 7.51
C ILE A 194 -2.60 -5.50 7.73
N THR A 195 -3.65 -4.88 8.28
CA THR A 195 -4.89 -5.54 8.68
C THR A 195 -6.13 -4.71 8.33
N ASN A 196 -7.25 -5.38 8.10
CA ASN A 196 -8.56 -4.73 7.95
C ASN A 196 -9.24 -4.44 9.31
N THR A 197 -8.67 -4.90 10.42
CA THR A 197 -9.28 -4.83 11.76
C THR A 197 -8.32 -4.27 12.80
N PRO A 198 -7.92 -2.98 12.71
CA PRO A 198 -6.85 -2.42 13.54
C PRO A 198 -7.16 -2.46 15.04
N SER A 199 -8.38 -2.16 15.49
CA SER A 199 -8.75 -2.26 16.90
C SER A 199 -8.64 -3.69 17.44
N TYR A 200 -9.03 -4.69 16.63
CA TYR A 200 -8.88 -6.09 17.00
C TYR A 200 -7.40 -6.50 17.08
N ALA A 201 -6.58 -6.09 16.12
CA ALA A 201 -5.15 -6.35 16.14
C ALA A 201 -4.49 -5.76 17.40
N ARG A 202 -4.81 -4.51 17.75
CA ARG A 202 -4.32 -3.85 18.97
C ARG A 202 -4.71 -4.65 20.22
N SER A 203 -5.98 -5.09 20.32
CA SER A 203 -6.45 -5.91 21.44
C SER A 203 -5.72 -7.25 21.52
N VAL A 204 -5.51 -7.95 20.40
CA VAL A 204 -4.82 -9.25 20.36
C VAL A 204 -3.36 -9.14 20.78
N LEU A 205 -2.70 -8.03 20.41
CA LEU A 205 -1.28 -7.78 20.65
C LEU A 205 -1.02 -6.99 21.95
N GLY A 206 -2.06 -6.61 22.68
CA GLY A 206 -1.94 -5.91 23.97
C GLY A 206 -1.57 -4.43 23.87
N TYR A 207 -1.82 -3.79 22.74
CA TYR A 207 -1.69 -2.34 22.58
C TYR A 207 -3.00 -1.68 23.02
N ASN A 208 -2.98 -0.93 24.11
CA ASN A 208 -4.11 -0.14 24.63
C ASN A 208 -4.14 1.27 24.06
#